data_45b408597c58ca8649f8d8f45b79cd4f
#
_entry.id   45b408597c58ca8649f8d8f45b79cd4f
#
_cell.length_a   1.000
_cell.length_b   1.000
_cell.length_c   1.000
_cell.angle_alpha   90.00
_cell.angle_beta   90.00
_cell.angle_gamma   90.00
#
_symmetry.space_group_name_H-M   'P 1'
#
loop_
_entity.id
_entity.type
_entity.pdbx_description
1 polymer ?
#
loop_
_entity_poly.entity_id
_entity_poly.type
_entity_poly.pdbx_seq_one_letter_code
_entity_poly.pdbx_strand_id
1 'polypeptide(L)'
;MSVSSKLITLKKLISDPDFRFCYLADKGKKGSVPADEFLKVLYRTSFGKELNLESPRTYTEKLQWLKLYDQRPEYTTMVDKYKVKQYVADRIGAQYVIPLLGVWENANEIDFSSLPNKFVLKTTHDSGALVICKNKDVLDIEATKKKLNYFLKRHYYDCNREWPYKNVKPRIIAEAYMEDGVYKELRDYKFFTFGGVPKVLYIAQGRGKGEQTVADFFDMDFKHLPFKIDHDMAEVPPEKPKCFEEMKRLAAILSKGTPQLRVDFYEVDGRVYFGEMTFFHCSGLNKFHPEEWDNIFGDWVILPPKVVENEYDSN
;
A
#
# COMPACT_ATOMS: atom_id res chain seq x y z
N MET A 1 -4.69 7.09 22.77
CA MET A 1 -4.50 8.57 22.71
C MET A 1 -4.72 9.15 24.09
N SER A 2 -3.79 10.00 24.56
CA SER A 2 -3.93 10.71 25.85
C SER A 2 -5.07 11.75 25.81
N VAL A 3 -5.59 12.17 26.98
CA VAL A 3 -6.63 13.22 27.08
C VAL A 3 -6.18 14.51 26.39
N SER A 4 -4.90 14.86 26.52
CA SER A 4 -4.27 16.01 25.87
C SER A 4 -4.32 15.92 24.34
N SER A 5 -4.05 14.75 23.74
CA SER A 5 -4.11 14.57 22.28
C SER A 5 -5.54 14.67 21.72
N LYS A 6 -6.55 14.20 22.49
CA LYS A 6 -7.96 14.32 22.08
C LYS A 6 -8.43 15.79 22.10
N LEU A 7 -7.99 16.59 23.08
CA LEU A 7 -8.31 18.00 23.17
C LEU A 7 -7.69 18.82 22.03
N ILE A 8 -6.44 18.51 21.67
CA ILE A 8 -5.75 19.15 20.52
C ILE A 8 -6.47 18.82 19.21
N THR A 9 -6.85 17.55 19.02
CA THR A 9 -7.62 17.11 17.84
C THR A 9 -8.96 17.85 17.76
N LEU A 10 -9.69 17.96 18.87
CA LEU A 10 -10.99 18.65 18.92
C LEU A 10 -10.87 20.14 18.58
N LYS A 11 -9.86 20.83 19.12
CA LYS A 11 -9.58 22.24 18.77
C LYS A 11 -9.31 22.40 17.27
N LYS A 12 -8.44 21.56 16.68
CA LYS A 12 -8.14 21.59 15.25
C LYS A 12 -9.37 21.30 14.38
N LEU A 13 -10.25 20.37 14.80
CA LEU A 13 -11.49 20.09 14.09
C LEU A 13 -12.44 21.29 14.01
N ILE A 14 -12.37 22.21 14.98
CA ILE A 14 -13.20 23.42 15.01
C ILE A 14 -12.54 24.56 14.21
N SER A 15 -11.24 24.81 14.45
CA SER A 15 -10.54 25.99 13.95
C SER A 15 -9.89 25.83 12.57
N ASP A 16 -9.66 24.57 12.11
CA ASP A 16 -8.95 24.30 10.86
C ASP A 16 -9.84 23.51 9.89
N PRO A 17 -10.42 24.17 8.87
CA PRO A 17 -11.29 23.54 7.89
C PRO A 17 -10.62 22.41 7.10
N ASP A 18 -9.34 22.56 6.74
CA ASP A 18 -8.60 21.55 5.97
C ASP A 18 -8.28 20.35 6.83
N PHE A 19 -7.86 20.54 8.08
CA PHE A 19 -7.69 19.45 9.03
C PHE A 19 -9.01 18.68 9.27
N ARG A 20 -10.12 19.40 9.45
CA ARG A 20 -11.46 18.79 9.58
C ARG A 20 -11.85 18.02 8.33
N PHE A 21 -11.56 18.56 7.14
CA PHE A 21 -11.78 17.86 5.87
C PHE A 21 -11.02 16.54 5.82
N CYS A 22 -9.71 16.56 6.07
CA CYS A 22 -8.86 15.37 6.07
C CYS A 22 -9.30 14.32 7.09
N TYR A 23 -9.68 14.74 8.29
CA TYR A 23 -10.22 13.84 9.31
C TYR A 23 -11.51 13.15 8.87
N LEU A 24 -12.42 13.87 8.21
CA LEU A 24 -13.67 13.31 7.67
C LEU A 24 -13.41 12.42 6.45
N ALA A 25 -12.45 12.78 5.61
CA ALA A 25 -12.01 11.99 4.46
C ALA A 25 -11.47 10.62 4.89
N ASP A 26 -10.59 10.57 5.92
CA ASP A 26 -10.10 9.31 6.51
C ASP A 26 -11.23 8.39 7.01
N LYS A 27 -12.38 8.94 7.36
CA LYS A 27 -13.60 8.21 7.74
C LYS A 27 -14.54 7.89 6.55
N GLY A 28 -14.12 8.17 5.33
CA GLY A 28 -14.94 7.98 4.13
C GLY A 28 -16.14 8.93 4.02
N LYS A 29 -16.20 10.01 4.84
CA LYS A 29 -17.34 10.94 4.89
C LYS A 29 -17.28 12.09 3.88
N LYS A 30 -16.40 11.99 2.90
CA LYS A 30 -16.19 12.99 1.84
C LYS A 30 -16.31 12.39 0.44
N GLY A 31 -16.98 11.26 0.31
CA GLY A 31 -17.13 10.52 -0.96
C GLY A 31 -17.75 11.34 -2.09
N SER A 32 -18.68 12.26 -1.80
CA SER A 32 -19.35 13.11 -2.78
C SER A 32 -18.52 14.30 -3.28
N VAL A 33 -17.36 14.59 -2.70
CA VAL A 33 -16.50 15.70 -3.16
C VAL A 33 -15.79 15.30 -4.44
N PRO A 34 -15.77 16.15 -5.51
CA PRO A 34 -15.01 15.89 -6.73
C PRO A 34 -13.56 15.51 -6.43
N ALA A 35 -13.02 14.56 -7.19
CA ALA A 35 -11.73 13.96 -6.86
C ALA A 35 -10.57 14.96 -6.91
N ASP A 36 -10.58 15.89 -7.85
CA ASP A 36 -9.55 16.93 -7.97
C ASP A 36 -9.59 17.92 -6.81
N GLU A 37 -10.77 18.39 -6.40
CA GLU A 37 -10.96 19.25 -5.23
C GLU A 37 -10.52 18.54 -3.94
N PHE A 38 -10.90 17.27 -3.81
CA PHE A 38 -10.52 16.42 -2.69
C PHE A 38 -8.99 16.32 -2.56
N LEU A 39 -8.29 16.02 -3.66
CA LEU A 39 -6.84 15.87 -3.67
C LEU A 39 -6.10 17.19 -3.43
N LYS A 40 -6.62 18.33 -3.92
CA LYS A 40 -6.08 19.67 -3.63
C LYS A 40 -6.08 19.97 -2.13
N VAL A 41 -7.15 19.63 -1.41
CA VAL A 41 -7.22 19.84 0.05
C VAL A 41 -6.24 18.94 0.77
N LEU A 42 -6.19 17.63 0.43
CA LEU A 42 -5.23 16.70 1.05
C LEU A 42 -3.79 17.14 0.83
N TYR A 43 -3.45 17.54 -0.40
CA TYR A 43 -2.09 17.96 -0.77
C TYR A 43 -1.69 19.23 -0.03
N ARG A 44 -2.55 20.25 -0.02
CA ARG A 44 -2.31 21.51 0.72
C ARG A 44 -2.13 21.25 2.22
N THR A 45 -2.94 20.37 2.81
CA THR A 45 -2.80 20.02 4.24
C THR A 45 -1.47 19.32 4.53
N SER A 46 -1.02 18.43 3.62
CA SER A 46 0.21 17.65 3.82
C SER A 46 1.48 18.48 3.57
N PHE A 47 1.48 19.33 2.56
CA PHE A 47 2.69 20.03 2.09
C PHE A 47 2.72 21.51 2.38
N GLY A 48 1.57 22.15 2.71
CA GLY A 48 1.46 23.61 2.90
C GLY A 48 1.55 24.40 1.60
N LYS A 49 1.39 23.76 0.44
CA LYS A 49 1.43 24.37 -0.90
C LYS A 49 0.30 23.82 -1.79
N GLU A 50 -0.09 24.55 -2.81
CA GLU A 50 -1.13 24.14 -3.75
C GLU A 50 -0.65 23.01 -4.66
N LEU A 51 -1.59 22.11 -5.02
CA LEU A 51 -1.34 21.00 -5.94
C LEU A 51 -1.32 21.48 -7.38
N ASN A 52 -0.19 21.31 -8.08
CA ASN A 52 -0.08 21.62 -9.50
C ASN A 52 -0.45 20.40 -10.36
N LEU A 53 -1.65 20.41 -10.92
CA LEU A 53 -2.14 19.35 -11.84
C LEU A 53 -1.93 19.68 -13.31
N GLU A 54 -1.64 20.93 -13.67
CA GLU A 54 -1.41 21.34 -15.06
C GLU A 54 -0.02 20.97 -15.55
N SER A 55 0.98 21.17 -14.69
CA SER A 55 2.38 20.86 -14.98
C SER A 55 3.06 20.26 -13.73
N PRO A 56 2.67 19.05 -13.31
CA PRO A 56 3.22 18.43 -12.12
C PRO A 56 4.68 18.03 -12.33
N ARG A 57 5.54 18.37 -11.38
CA ARG A 57 6.99 18.13 -11.45
C ARG A 57 7.44 17.08 -10.44
N THR A 58 7.04 17.23 -9.18
CA THR A 58 7.48 16.34 -8.12
C THR A 58 6.77 14.98 -8.19
N TYR A 59 7.34 13.97 -7.58
CA TYR A 59 6.73 12.65 -7.48
C TYR A 59 5.36 12.72 -6.80
N THR A 60 5.27 13.46 -5.71
CA THR A 60 4.03 13.63 -4.95
C THR A 60 2.94 14.31 -5.78
N GLU A 61 3.24 15.34 -6.59
CA GLU A 61 2.29 15.95 -7.54
C GLU A 61 1.87 14.95 -8.64
N LYS A 62 2.84 14.25 -9.24
CA LYS A 62 2.59 13.28 -10.30
C LYS A 62 1.73 12.10 -9.82
N LEU A 63 1.89 11.67 -8.56
CA LEU A 63 1.00 10.66 -7.98
C LEU A 63 -0.45 11.16 -7.90
N GLN A 64 -0.70 12.41 -7.50
CA GLN A 64 -2.07 12.94 -7.50
C GLN A 64 -2.63 13.04 -8.93
N TRP A 65 -1.80 13.44 -9.89
CA TRP A 65 -2.18 13.46 -11.31
C TRP A 65 -2.57 12.05 -11.82
N LEU A 66 -1.78 11.03 -11.50
CA LEU A 66 -2.05 9.64 -11.90
C LEU A 66 -3.35 9.11 -11.29
N LYS A 67 -3.69 9.48 -10.06
CA LYS A 67 -4.98 9.12 -9.44
C LYS A 67 -6.18 9.60 -10.25
N LEU A 68 -6.06 10.78 -10.88
CA LEU A 68 -7.14 11.41 -11.64
C LEU A 68 -7.19 10.96 -13.10
N TYR A 69 -6.02 10.73 -13.70
CA TYR A 69 -5.90 10.67 -15.15
C TYR A 69 -5.26 9.38 -15.71
N ASP A 70 -4.91 8.40 -14.88
CA ASP A 70 -4.43 7.08 -15.31
C ASP A 70 -5.31 5.96 -14.73
N GLN A 71 -6.57 5.92 -15.19
CA GLN A 71 -7.64 5.07 -14.68
C GLN A 71 -7.79 3.79 -15.53
N ARG A 72 -6.75 2.96 -15.60
CA ARG A 72 -6.79 1.71 -16.38
C ARG A 72 -7.46 0.58 -15.61
N PRO A 73 -8.46 -0.12 -16.19
CA PRO A 73 -9.20 -1.19 -15.51
C PRO A 73 -8.35 -2.33 -14.96
N GLU A 74 -7.20 -2.63 -15.60
CA GLU A 74 -6.27 -3.66 -15.14
C GLU A 74 -5.68 -3.38 -13.75
N TYR A 75 -5.55 -2.10 -13.36
CA TYR A 75 -5.03 -1.71 -12.05
C TYR A 75 -5.90 -2.20 -10.89
N THR A 76 -7.21 -2.32 -11.10
CA THR A 76 -8.13 -2.92 -10.13
C THR A 76 -7.77 -4.39 -9.84
N THR A 77 -7.37 -5.14 -10.86
CA THR A 77 -6.89 -6.53 -10.66
C THR A 77 -5.56 -6.56 -9.91
N MET A 78 -4.66 -5.60 -10.19
CA MET A 78 -3.32 -5.56 -9.59
C MET A 78 -3.34 -5.22 -8.09
N VAL A 79 -4.35 -4.46 -7.60
CA VAL A 79 -4.48 -4.13 -6.17
C VAL A 79 -5.42 -5.05 -5.40
N ASP A 80 -6.31 -5.80 -6.09
CA ASP A 80 -7.19 -6.79 -5.45
C ASP A 80 -6.36 -7.97 -4.92
N LYS A 81 -6.21 -8.10 -3.60
CA LYS A 81 -5.37 -9.13 -2.97
C LYS A 81 -5.76 -10.57 -3.31
N TYR A 82 -6.97 -10.79 -3.85
CA TYR A 82 -7.41 -12.08 -4.37
C TYR A 82 -7.04 -12.25 -5.84
N LYS A 83 -7.46 -11.31 -6.71
CA LYS A 83 -7.26 -11.42 -8.16
C LYS A 83 -5.78 -11.31 -8.56
N VAL A 84 -5.00 -10.51 -7.84
CA VAL A 84 -3.56 -10.33 -8.11
C VAL A 84 -2.77 -11.66 -8.02
N LYS A 85 -3.26 -12.66 -7.27
CA LYS A 85 -2.58 -13.95 -7.16
C LYS A 85 -2.49 -14.68 -8.50
N GLN A 86 -3.58 -14.71 -9.26
CA GLN A 86 -3.58 -15.29 -10.61
C GLN A 86 -2.76 -14.41 -11.57
N TYR A 87 -2.95 -13.09 -11.50
CA TYR A 87 -2.18 -12.13 -12.31
C TYR A 87 -0.66 -12.32 -12.16
N VAL A 88 -0.18 -12.53 -10.93
CA VAL A 88 1.24 -12.77 -10.62
C VAL A 88 1.66 -14.16 -11.09
N ALA A 89 0.86 -15.20 -10.82
CA ALA A 89 1.15 -16.56 -11.25
C ALA A 89 1.34 -16.66 -12.77
N ASP A 90 0.51 -15.97 -13.54
CA ASP A 90 0.56 -15.96 -15.01
C ASP A 90 1.81 -15.23 -15.57
N ARG A 91 2.36 -14.25 -14.82
CA ARG A 91 3.49 -13.43 -15.28
C ARG A 91 4.85 -13.90 -14.84
N ILE A 92 4.94 -14.41 -13.61
CA ILE A 92 6.22 -14.78 -13.01
C ILE A 92 6.25 -16.21 -12.48
N GLY A 93 5.08 -16.86 -12.33
CA GLY A 93 4.95 -18.25 -11.89
C GLY A 93 4.25 -18.39 -10.53
N ALA A 94 3.51 -19.48 -10.37
CA ALA A 94 2.73 -19.78 -9.15
C ALA A 94 3.61 -19.98 -7.90
N GLN A 95 4.88 -20.34 -8.06
CA GLN A 95 5.84 -20.54 -6.96
C GLN A 95 6.12 -19.29 -6.15
N TYR A 96 5.86 -18.09 -6.72
CA TYR A 96 6.03 -16.81 -6.04
C TYR A 96 4.78 -16.34 -5.29
N VAL A 97 3.67 -17.07 -5.41
CA VAL A 97 2.40 -16.67 -4.80
C VAL A 97 2.24 -17.34 -3.44
N ILE A 98 1.97 -16.54 -2.39
CA ILE A 98 1.63 -17.08 -1.07
C ILE A 98 0.35 -17.92 -1.19
N PRO A 99 0.34 -19.17 -0.69
CA PRO A 99 -0.81 -20.06 -0.79
C PRO A 99 -2.09 -19.44 -0.23
N LEU A 100 -3.15 -19.50 -1.01
CA LEU A 100 -4.50 -19.13 -0.62
C LEU A 100 -5.18 -20.29 0.10
N LEU A 101 -5.70 -20.05 1.30
CA LEU A 101 -6.38 -21.06 2.14
C LEU A 101 -7.91 -20.96 2.02
N GLY A 102 -8.43 -19.79 1.62
CA GLY A 102 -9.87 -19.60 1.43
C GLY A 102 -10.22 -18.17 1.05
N VAL A 103 -11.44 -17.98 0.55
CA VAL A 103 -12.01 -16.69 0.17
C VAL A 103 -13.49 -16.64 0.53
N TRP A 104 -13.97 -15.52 1.11
CA TRP A 104 -15.34 -15.33 1.57
C TRP A 104 -15.82 -13.89 1.32
N GLU A 105 -17.12 -13.72 1.18
CA GLU A 105 -17.75 -12.39 1.06
C GLU A 105 -18.22 -11.85 2.42
N ASN A 106 -18.31 -12.72 3.44
CA ASN A 106 -18.71 -12.38 4.80
C ASN A 106 -17.86 -13.14 5.82
N ALA A 107 -17.41 -12.51 6.89
CA ALA A 107 -16.61 -13.16 7.92
C ALA A 107 -17.35 -14.28 8.68
N ASN A 108 -18.69 -14.27 8.67
CA ASN A 108 -19.49 -15.32 9.30
C ASN A 108 -19.47 -16.65 8.52
N GLU A 109 -19.06 -16.61 7.25
CA GLU A 109 -18.94 -17.81 6.39
C GLU A 109 -17.62 -18.55 6.63
N ILE A 110 -16.68 -17.95 7.38
CA ILE A 110 -15.37 -18.56 7.62
C ILE A 110 -15.53 -19.76 8.56
N ASP A 111 -15.21 -20.94 8.06
CA ASP A 111 -15.02 -22.13 8.90
C ASP A 111 -13.60 -22.13 9.45
N PHE A 112 -13.45 -21.60 10.67
CA PHE A 112 -12.16 -21.56 11.35
C PHE A 112 -11.62 -22.95 11.69
N SER A 113 -12.46 -23.99 11.75
CA SER A 113 -12.01 -25.34 12.04
C SER A 113 -11.18 -25.92 10.91
N SER A 114 -11.52 -25.57 9.66
CA SER A 114 -10.80 -26.00 8.45
C SER A 114 -9.46 -25.29 8.22
N LEU A 115 -9.23 -24.14 8.86
CA LEU A 115 -7.98 -23.39 8.73
C LEU A 115 -6.85 -24.05 9.56
N PRO A 116 -5.59 -23.97 9.11
CA PRO A 116 -4.44 -24.46 9.88
C PRO A 116 -4.28 -23.66 11.18
N ASN A 117 -3.36 -24.05 12.05
CA ASN A 117 -3.11 -23.35 13.32
C ASN A 117 -2.55 -21.92 13.13
N LYS A 118 -1.77 -21.73 12.05
CA LYS A 118 -1.18 -20.42 11.69
C LYS A 118 -1.72 -19.95 10.33
N PHE A 119 -2.30 -18.77 10.26
CA PHE A 119 -2.81 -18.16 9.02
C PHE A 119 -2.89 -16.64 9.13
N VAL A 120 -3.14 -15.99 7.99
CA VAL A 120 -3.37 -14.53 7.92
C VAL A 120 -4.68 -14.26 7.20
N LEU A 121 -5.58 -13.48 7.83
CA LEU A 121 -6.80 -12.99 7.18
C LEU A 121 -6.63 -11.53 6.76
N LYS A 122 -7.07 -11.21 5.54
CA LYS A 122 -7.01 -9.85 4.96
C LYS A 122 -8.30 -9.55 4.20
N THR A 123 -8.73 -8.28 4.17
CA THR A 123 -9.71 -7.83 3.16
C THR A 123 -9.01 -7.49 1.86
N THR A 124 -9.67 -7.73 0.71
CA THR A 124 -9.05 -7.63 -0.62
C THR A 124 -8.90 -6.21 -1.12
N HIS A 125 -9.76 -5.30 -0.69
CA HIS A 125 -10.00 -3.96 -1.22
C HIS A 125 -9.54 -2.80 -0.32
N ASP A 126 -8.91 -3.11 0.82
CA ASP A 126 -8.56 -2.11 1.84
C ASP A 126 -7.12 -2.29 2.33
N SER A 127 -6.59 -1.26 2.96
CA SER A 127 -5.34 -1.29 3.71
C SER A 127 -5.64 -1.31 5.23
N GLY A 128 -4.96 -2.20 5.97
CA GLY A 128 -5.06 -2.26 7.45
C GLY A 128 -6.01 -3.31 8.02
N ALA A 129 -6.86 -3.94 7.21
CA ALA A 129 -7.68 -5.07 7.65
C ALA A 129 -6.86 -6.37 7.68
N LEU A 130 -5.94 -6.48 8.62
CA LEU A 130 -5.04 -7.61 8.80
C LEU A 130 -5.30 -8.28 10.14
N VAL A 131 -5.48 -9.62 10.14
CA VAL A 131 -5.49 -10.47 11.34
C VAL A 131 -4.44 -11.55 11.17
N ILE A 132 -3.40 -11.53 11.98
CA ILE A 132 -2.33 -12.52 12.01
C ILE A 132 -2.65 -13.52 13.12
N CYS A 133 -2.97 -14.74 12.75
CA CYS A 133 -3.19 -15.86 13.69
C CYS A 133 -1.92 -16.69 13.76
N LYS A 134 -1.23 -16.66 14.91
CA LYS A 134 -0.06 -17.50 15.20
C LYS A 134 -0.42 -18.74 16.01
N ASN A 135 -1.59 -18.77 16.63
CA ASN A 135 -2.15 -19.91 17.34
C ASN A 135 -3.69 -19.76 17.35
N LYS A 136 -4.37 -20.71 16.70
CA LYS A 136 -5.82 -20.71 16.55
C LYS A 136 -6.55 -20.91 17.89
N ASP A 137 -5.96 -21.63 18.83
CA ASP A 137 -6.59 -21.96 20.13
C ASP A 137 -6.82 -20.73 21.02
N VAL A 138 -6.04 -19.65 20.79
CA VAL A 138 -6.15 -18.38 21.52
C VAL A 138 -6.75 -17.26 20.69
N LEU A 139 -7.21 -17.54 19.45
CA LEU A 139 -7.81 -16.54 18.59
C LEU A 139 -9.22 -16.17 19.06
N ASP A 140 -9.46 -14.88 19.34
CA ASP A 140 -10.81 -14.37 19.54
C ASP A 140 -11.54 -14.31 18.18
N ILE A 141 -12.30 -15.37 17.89
CA ILE A 141 -13.02 -15.53 16.60
C ILE A 141 -14.09 -14.44 16.46
N GLU A 142 -14.81 -14.09 17.50
CA GLU A 142 -15.90 -13.10 17.42
C GLU A 142 -15.35 -11.69 17.20
N ALA A 143 -14.28 -11.31 17.90
CA ALA A 143 -13.60 -10.04 17.65
C ALA A 143 -13.00 -10.00 16.23
N THR A 144 -12.46 -11.12 15.73
CA THR A 144 -11.94 -11.27 14.37
C THR A 144 -13.03 -11.05 13.34
N LYS A 145 -14.18 -11.73 13.45
CA LYS A 145 -15.34 -11.56 12.56
C LYS A 145 -15.84 -10.12 12.56
N LYS A 146 -16.00 -9.53 13.75
CA LYS A 146 -16.44 -8.13 13.89
C LYS A 146 -15.48 -7.17 13.19
N LYS A 147 -14.18 -7.35 13.37
CA LYS A 147 -13.15 -6.55 12.71
C LYS A 147 -13.25 -6.67 11.19
N LEU A 148 -13.26 -7.87 10.64
CA LEU A 148 -13.30 -8.11 9.20
C LEU A 148 -14.60 -7.57 8.57
N ASN A 149 -15.75 -7.82 9.18
CA ASN A 149 -17.05 -7.30 8.71
C ASN A 149 -17.14 -5.77 8.78
N TYR A 150 -16.43 -5.13 9.70
CA TYR A 150 -16.30 -3.67 9.72
C TYR A 150 -15.52 -3.18 8.50
N PHE A 151 -14.37 -3.80 8.19
CA PHE A 151 -13.53 -3.41 7.08
C PHE A 151 -14.16 -3.72 5.72
N LEU A 152 -14.95 -4.80 5.58
CA LEU A 152 -15.69 -5.09 4.34
C LEU A 152 -16.64 -3.97 3.91
N LYS A 153 -17.10 -3.13 4.85
CA LYS A 153 -18.01 -2.01 4.59
C LYS A 153 -17.30 -0.71 4.22
N ARG A 154 -15.97 -0.68 4.29
CA ARG A 154 -15.20 0.53 3.97
C ARG A 154 -15.01 0.65 2.47
N HIS A 155 -15.14 1.86 1.96
CA HIS A 155 -14.76 2.21 0.60
C HIS A 155 -13.40 2.91 0.65
N TYR A 156 -12.32 2.16 0.42
CA TYR A 156 -10.96 2.70 0.52
C TYR A 156 -10.71 3.87 -0.43
N TYR A 157 -11.29 3.83 -1.63
CA TYR A 157 -11.25 4.93 -2.59
C TYR A 157 -11.72 6.26 -1.99
N ASP A 158 -12.73 6.24 -1.12
CA ASP A 158 -13.28 7.46 -0.52
C ASP A 158 -12.32 8.15 0.46
N CYS A 159 -11.28 7.45 0.91
CA CYS A 159 -10.29 7.99 1.85
C CYS A 159 -9.19 8.81 1.16
N ASN A 160 -8.72 8.38 -0.01
CA ASN A 160 -7.53 8.96 -0.65
C ASN A 160 -7.65 9.08 -2.18
N ARG A 161 -8.80 8.77 -2.77
CA ARG A 161 -9.03 8.80 -4.22
C ARG A 161 -8.03 7.93 -5.02
N GLU A 162 -7.57 6.83 -4.45
CA GLU A 162 -6.75 5.85 -5.16
C GLU A 162 -7.62 5.02 -6.10
N TRP A 163 -7.71 5.44 -7.37
CA TRP A 163 -8.63 4.88 -8.36
C TRP A 163 -8.60 3.34 -8.49
N PRO A 164 -7.43 2.64 -8.43
CA PRO A 164 -7.39 1.19 -8.56
C PRO A 164 -8.29 0.45 -7.57
N TYR A 165 -8.56 1.03 -6.40
CA TYR A 165 -9.42 0.43 -5.36
C TYR A 165 -10.90 0.70 -5.54
N LYS A 166 -11.30 1.62 -6.45
CA LYS A 166 -12.70 2.07 -6.62
C LYS A 166 -13.65 0.91 -6.88
N ASN A 167 -13.25 -0.02 -7.75
CA ASN A 167 -14.08 -1.12 -8.25
C ASN A 167 -13.63 -2.50 -7.73
N VAL A 168 -12.81 -2.57 -6.68
CA VAL A 168 -12.42 -3.85 -6.09
C VAL A 168 -13.59 -4.43 -5.30
N LYS A 169 -14.04 -5.64 -5.67
CA LYS A 169 -15.09 -6.34 -4.91
C LYS A 169 -14.58 -6.69 -3.51
N PRO A 170 -15.25 -6.22 -2.44
CA PRO A 170 -14.88 -6.56 -1.08
C PRO A 170 -14.98 -8.07 -0.82
N ARG A 171 -13.88 -8.67 -0.36
CA ARG A 171 -13.80 -10.07 0.08
C ARG A 171 -12.82 -10.19 1.23
N ILE A 172 -12.88 -11.31 1.91
CA ILE A 172 -11.88 -11.76 2.88
C ILE A 172 -11.10 -12.90 2.25
N ILE A 173 -9.79 -12.88 2.36
CA ILE A 173 -8.93 -14.02 2.02
C ILE A 173 -8.21 -14.53 3.25
N ALA A 174 -7.97 -15.83 3.29
CA ALA A 174 -7.00 -16.45 4.20
C ALA A 174 -5.77 -16.88 3.41
N GLU A 175 -4.60 -16.54 3.91
CA GLU A 175 -3.31 -16.93 3.36
C GLU A 175 -2.50 -17.75 4.35
N ALA A 176 -1.61 -18.59 3.84
CA ALA A 176 -0.62 -19.27 4.67
C ALA A 176 0.20 -18.22 5.45
N TYR A 177 0.40 -18.51 6.75
CA TYR A 177 1.30 -17.69 7.57
C TYR A 177 2.75 -17.94 7.12
N MET A 178 3.44 -16.87 6.74
CA MET A 178 4.83 -16.92 6.35
C MET A 178 5.71 -16.53 7.54
N GLU A 179 6.73 -17.33 7.80
CA GLU A 179 7.69 -17.13 8.89
C GLU A 179 9.10 -17.43 8.37
N ASP A 180 10.00 -16.47 8.50
CA ASP A 180 11.40 -16.68 8.15
C ASP A 180 12.14 -17.23 9.37
N GLY A 181 12.86 -18.34 9.19
CA GLY A 181 13.66 -18.95 10.24
C GLY A 181 14.88 -18.12 10.66
N VAL A 182 15.34 -17.18 9.83
CA VAL A 182 16.52 -16.35 10.07
C VAL A 182 16.17 -15.06 10.82
N TYR A 183 15.17 -14.34 10.32
CA TYR A 183 14.72 -13.09 10.91
C TYR A 183 13.41 -13.32 11.65
N LYS A 184 13.34 -13.02 12.93
CA LYS A 184 12.12 -13.20 13.77
C LYS A 184 10.90 -12.38 13.27
N GLU A 185 11.03 -11.69 12.14
CA GLU A 185 10.00 -10.91 11.46
C GLU A 185 10.05 -11.17 9.95
N LEU A 186 8.90 -11.13 9.31
CA LEU A 186 8.80 -11.17 7.86
C LEU A 186 9.16 -9.80 7.31
N ARG A 187 10.33 -9.68 6.66
CA ARG A 187 10.80 -8.41 6.07
C ARG A 187 10.12 -8.16 4.74
N ASP A 188 9.62 -6.95 4.57
CA ASP A 188 9.10 -6.43 3.31
C ASP A 188 10.23 -5.80 2.48
N TYR A 189 10.42 -6.28 1.26
CA TYR A 189 11.33 -5.71 0.25
C TYR A 189 10.50 -5.02 -0.82
N LYS A 190 10.51 -3.69 -0.83
CA LYS A 190 9.61 -2.86 -1.63
C LYS A 190 10.35 -2.16 -2.75
N PHE A 191 10.18 -2.64 -3.97
CA PHE A 191 10.84 -2.08 -5.16
C PHE A 191 9.99 -0.99 -5.79
N PHE A 192 10.48 0.24 -5.79
CA PHE A 192 9.93 1.34 -6.57
C PHE A 192 10.41 1.21 -8.01
N THR A 193 9.46 1.12 -8.94
CA THR A 193 9.72 0.99 -10.37
C THR A 193 9.12 2.17 -11.12
N PHE A 194 9.77 2.58 -12.19
CA PHE A 194 9.37 3.70 -13.03
C PHE A 194 9.46 3.28 -14.49
N GLY A 195 8.34 3.32 -15.23
CA GLY A 195 8.29 2.80 -16.60
C GLY A 195 8.67 1.32 -16.73
N GLY A 196 8.45 0.52 -15.68
CA GLY A 196 8.85 -0.89 -15.62
C GLY A 196 10.31 -1.12 -15.20
N VAL A 197 11.06 -0.07 -14.82
CA VAL A 197 12.46 -0.17 -14.40
C VAL A 197 12.57 0.03 -12.87
N PRO A 198 13.02 -0.97 -12.11
CA PRO A 198 13.32 -0.79 -10.68
C PRO A 198 14.43 0.26 -10.49
N LYS A 199 14.23 1.20 -9.57
CA LYS A 199 15.19 2.27 -9.27
C LYS A 199 15.60 2.31 -7.81
N VAL A 200 14.66 1.98 -6.90
CA VAL A 200 14.90 2.07 -5.47
C VAL A 200 14.28 0.88 -4.77
N LEU A 201 15.02 0.30 -3.82
CA LEU A 201 14.52 -0.67 -2.85
C LEU A 201 14.32 0.03 -1.50
N TYR A 202 13.15 -0.14 -0.90
CA TYR A 202 12.81 0.27 0.46
C TYR A 202 12.70 -0.96 1.35
N ILE A 203 13.38 -0.93 2.51
CA ILE A 203 13.36 -2.00 3.51
C ILE A 203 12.91 -1.40 4.84
N ALA A 204 11.77 -1.89 5.39
CA ALA A 204 11.31 -1.50 6.72
C ALA A 204 11.63 -2.59 7.75
N GLN A 205 12.04 -2.18 8.97
CA GLN A 205 12.37 -3.04 10.10
C GLN A 205 11.60 -2.62 11.36
N GLY A 206 11.47 -3.52 12.34
CA GLY A 206 10.86 -3.24 13.65
C GLY A 206 9.33 -3.23 13.65
N ARG A 207 8.67 -3.68 12.59
CA ARG A 207 7.21 -3.72 12.53
C ARG A 207 6.63 -4.73 13.53
N GLY A 208 5.68 -4.30 14.36
CA GLY A 208 4.91 -5.19 15.23
C GLY A 208 5.58 -5.64 16.52
N LYS A 209 6.76 -5.12 16.87
CA LYS A 209 7.49 -5.46 18.11
C LYS A 209 7.35 -4.44 19.24
N GLY A 210 6.54 -3.39 19.06
CA GLY A 210 6.49 -2.24 19.98
C GLY A 210 7.72 -1.33 19.87
N GLU A 211 8.64 -1.64 18.97
CA GLU A 211 9.80 -0.82 18.62
C GLU A 211 9.40 0.24 17.59
N GLN A 212 10.17 1.30 17.49
CA GLN A 212 9.98 2.30 16.45
C GLN A 212 10.33 1.66 15.09
N THR A 213 9.42 1.72 14.13
CA THR A 213 9.72 1.29 12.76
C THR A 213 10.76 2.22 12.15
N VAL A 214 11.81 1.64 11.58
CA VAL A 214 12.83 2.34 10.80
C VAL A 214 12.82 1.87 9.36
N ALA A 215 13.32 2.67 8.44
CA ALA A 215 13.27 2.35 7.02
C ALA A 215 14.46 2.91 6.26
N ASP A 216 15.04 2.09 5.41
CA ASP A 216 16.21 2.41 4.60
C ASP A 216 15.92 2.26 3.12
N PHE A 217 16.55 3.10 2.31
CA PHE A 217 16.42 3.10 0.87
C PHE A 217 17.78 2.76 0.22
N PHE A 218 17.72 1.94 -0.85
CA PHE A 218 18.88 1.50 -1.59
C PHE A 218 18.66 1.65 -3.09
N ASP A 219 19.73 1.94 -3.83
CA ASP A 219 19.69 1.87 -5.29
C ASP A 219 19.77 0.41 -5.80
N MET A 220 19.83 0.23 -7.10
CA MET A 220 19.85 -1.10 -7.71
C MET A 220 21.23 -1.77 -7.72
N ASP A 221 22.26 -1.13 -7.16
CA ASP A 221 23.56 -1.72 -6.81
C ASP A 221 23.68 -1.99 -5.30
N PHE A 222 22.56 -1.83 -4.59
CA PHE A 222 22.44 -1.94 -3.13
C PHE A 222 23.26 -0.91 -2.35
N LYS A 223 23.49 0.27 -2.92
CA LYS A 223 24.09 1.40 -2.23
C LYS A 223 23.01 2.13 -1.43
N HIS A 224 23.26 2.37 -0.14
CA HIS A 224 22.37 3.11 0.75
C HIS A 224 22.16 4.54 0.27
N LEU A 225 20.91 4.98 0.21
CA LEU A 225 20.49 6.30 -0.27
C LEU A 225 20.19 7.22 0.92
N PRO A 226 20.67 8.48 0.91
CA PRO A 226 20.64 9.37 2.07
C PRO A 226 19.32 10.16 2.15
N PHE A 227 18.15 9.49 2.16
CA PHE A 227 16.87 10.14 2.33
C PHE A 227 15.86 9.28 3.07
N LYS A 228 14.84 9.92 3.63
CA LYS A 228 13.71 9.27 4.28
C LYS A 228 12.38 9.87 3.82
N ILE A 229 11.29 9.11 3.97
CA ILE A 229 9.93 9.55 3.65
C ILE A 229 9.09 9.58 4.94
N ASP A 230 8.77 8.45 5.55
CA ASP A 230 7.80 8.31 6.65
C ASP A 230 8.42 7.79 7.95
N HIS A 231 9.59 7.18 7.88
CA HIS A 231 10.31 6.61 9.00
C HIS A 231 11.75 7.11 9.05
N ASP A 232 12.33 7.12 10.23
CA ASP A 232 13.76 7.37 10.39
C ASP A 232 14.58 6.20 9.82
N MET A 233 15.81 6.48 9.40
CA MET A 233 16.77 5.43 8.98
C MET A 233 17.26 4.65 10.19
N ALA A 234 17.61 3.37 9.99
CA ALA A 234 18.22 2.55 11.02
C ALA A 234 19.64 3.06 11.34
N GLU A 235 20.08 2.89 12.59
CA GLU A 235 21.48 3.16 12.97
C GLU A 235 22.45 2.27 12.18
N VAL A 236 22.03 1.02 11.92
CA VAL A 236 22.75 0.07 11.06
C VAL A 236 21.81 -0.36 9.95
N PRO A 237 22.05 0.08 8.70
CA PRO A 237 21.24 -0.32 7.57
C PRO A 237 21.19 -1.85 7.39
N PRO A 238 20.07 -2.41 6.91
CA PRO A 238 19.94 -3.84 6.68
C PRO A 238 20.91 -4.35 5.60
N GLU A 239 21.32 -5.60 5.77
CA GLU A 239 22.14 -6.29 4.77
C GLU A 239 21.36 -6.57 3.47
N LYS A 240 22.11 -6.72 2.35
CA LYS A 240 21.56 -7.10 1.06
C LYS A 240 20.85 -8.45 1.15
N PRO A 241 19.56 -8.54 0.79
CA PRO A 241 18.84 -9.82 0.77
C PRO A 241 19.47 -10.78 -0.25
N LYS A 242 19.49 -12.07 0.04
CA LYS A 242 20.08 -13.09 -0.84
C LYS A 242 19.39 -13.13 -2.21
N CYS A 243 18.07 -12.94 -2.22
CA CYS A 243 17.25 -12.96 -3.42
C CYS A 243 17.10 -11.57 -4.10
N PHE A 244 17.97 -10.60 -3.81
CA PHE A 244 17.85 -9.23 -4.33
C PHE A 244 17.75 -9.16 -5.85
N GLU A 245 18.64 -9.84 -6.59
CA GLU A 245 18.65 -9.80 -8.06
C GLU A 245 17.41 -10.49 -8.66
N GLU A 246 16.92 -11.53 -8.01
CA GLU A 246 15.67 -12.19 -8.41
C GLU A 246 14.47 -11.26 -8.18
N MET A 247 14.31 -10.66 -7.00
CA MET A 247 13.25 -9.71 -6.69
C MET A 247 13.27 -8.51 -7.65
N LYS A 248 14.47 -7.96 -7.94
CA LYS A 248 14.67 -6.87 -8.91
C LYS A 248 14.15 -7.25 -10.31
N ARG A 249 14.52 -8.44 -10.81
CA ARG A 249 14.03 -8.96 -12.10
C ARG A 249 12.51 -9.14 -12.11
N LEU A 250 11.96 -9.72 -11.05
CA LEU A 250 10.51 -9.95 -10.93
C LEU A 250 9.73 -8.62 -10.84
N ALA A 251 10.26 -7.62 -10.12
CA ALA A 251 9.68 -6.29 -10.04
C ALA A 251 9.57 -5.63 -11.43
N ALA A 252 10.62 -5.76 -12.27
CA ALA A 252 10.60 -5.23 -13.64
C ALA A 252 9.52 -5.90 -14.50
N ILE A 253 9.34 -7.22 -14.38
CA ILE A 253 8.30 -7.95 -15.14
C ILE A 253 6.90 -7.51 -14.71
N LEU A 254 6.65 -7.43 -13.39
CA LEU A 254 5.33 -7.13 -12.83
C LEU A 254 4.91 -5.66 -13.04
N SER A 255 5.87 -4.75 -13.14
CA SER A 255 5.60 -3.31 -13.33
C SER A 255 5.63 -2.86 -14.79
N LYS A 256 5.87 -3.78 -15.73
CA LYS A 256 5.91 -3.46 -17.17
C LYS A 256 4.61 -2.79 -17.62
N GLY A 257 4.74 -1.64 -18.29
CA GLY A 257 3.59 -0.88 -18.81
C GLY A 257 2.95 0.10 -17.82
N THR A 258 3.40 0.15 -16.55
CA THR A 258 2.95 1.15 -15.57
C THR A 258 3.90 2.36 -15.56
N PRO A 259 3.40 3.60 -15.40
CA PRO A 259 4.26 4.79 -15.26
C PRO A 259 5.17 4.72 -14.04
N GLN A 260 4.62 4.24 -12.95
CA GLN A 260 5.30 3.88 -11.71
C GLN A 260 4.50 2.80 -10.97
N LEU A 261 5.18 1.97 -10.20
CA LEU A 261 4.57 0.96 -9.36
C LEU A 261 5.56 0.57 -8.26
N ARG A 262 5.08 0.35 -7.04
CA ARG A 262 5.82 -0.33 -5.99
C ARG A 262 5.43 -1.80 -5.97
N VAL A 263 6.40 -2.68 -6.10
CA VAL A 263 6.20 -4.14 -6.02
C VAL A 263 6.88 -4.65 -4.75
N ASP A 264 6.10 -5.25 -3.87
CA ASP A 264 6.56 -5.72 -2.58
C ASP A 264 6.76 -7.24 -2.60
N PHE A 265 7.88 -7.67 -2.04
CA PHE A 265 8.24 -9.08 -1.90
C PHE A 265 8.63 -9.41 -0.47
N TYR A 266 8.55 -10.71 -0.17
CA TYR A 266 9.15 -11.32 1.01
C TYR A 266 10.26 -12.29 0.57
N GLU A 267 11.30 -12.39 1.38
CA GLU A 267 12.26 -13.49 1.30
C GLU A 267 12.06 -14.40 2.51
N VAL A 268 11.78 -15.68 2.27
CA VAL A 268 11.54 -16.67 3.32
C VAL A 268 12.36 -17.90 2.99
N ASP A 269 13.30 -18.28 3.85
CA ASP A 269 14.19 -19.43 3.67
C ASP A 269 14.89 -19.45 2.29
N GLY A 270 15.32 -18.27 1.81
CA GLY A 270 16.01 -18.10 0.53
C GLY A 270 15.09 -18.24 -0.70
N ARG A 271 13.77 -18.07 -0.53
CA ARG A 271 12.78 -18.05 -1.60
C ARG A 271 12.03 -16.74 -1.62
N VAL A 272 11.70 -16.26 -2.81
CA VAL A 272 10.92 -15.03 -3.01
C VAL A 272 9.43 -15.36 -3.00
N TYR A 273 8.66 -14.53 -2.30
CA TYR A 273 7.20 -14.52 -2.36
C TYR A 273 6.69 -13.12 -2.67
N PHE A 274 5.69 -13.03 -3.53
CA PHE A 274 5.01 -11.78 -3.84
C PHE A 274 4.17 -11.32 -2.65
N GLY A 275 4.29 -10.05 -2.29
CA GLY A 275 3.53 -9.40 -1.23
C GLY A 275 2.33 -8.62 -1.76
N GLU A 276 2.59 -7.49 -2.41
CA GLU A 276 1.55 -6.61 -2.98
C GLU A 276 2.08 -5.72 -4.11
N MET A 277 1.17 -5.13 -4.87
CA MET A 277 1.43 -4.01 -5.76
C MET A 277 0.79 -2.74 -5.20
N THR A 278 1.53 -1.65 -5.18
CA THR A 278 1.08 -0.36 -4.65
C THR A 278 1.35 0.74 -5.66
N PHE A 279 0.28 1.35 -6.17
CA PHE A 279 0.39 2.49 -7.11
C PHE A 279 0.75 3.79 -6.40
N PHE A 280 0.33 3.97 -5.15
CA PHE A 280 0.44 5.27 -4.46
C PHE A 280 1.03 5.06 -3.06
N HIS A 281 2.37 4.98 -2.98
CA HIS A 281 3.05 4.86 -1.69
C HIS A 281 2.67 6.02 -0.76
N CYS A 282 2.20 5.70 0.45
CA CYS A 282 1.67 6.67 1.41
C CYS A 282 0.66 7.64 0.78
N SER A 283 -0.11 7.16 -0.22
CA SER A 283 -1.03 7.97 -1.02
C SER A 283 -0.39 9.19 -1.72
N GLY A 284 0.95 9.25 -1.83
CA GLY A 284 1.68 10.40 -2.33
C GLY A 284 1.54 11.65 -1.45
N LEU A 285 1.35 11.48 -0.13
CA LEU A 285 1.09 12.57 0.81
C LEU A 285 2.14 12.70 1.92
N ASN A 286 3.24 11.95 1.83
CA ASN A 286 4.36 12.05 2.76
C ASN A 286 5.53 12.82 2.16
N LYS A 287 6.24 13.57 3.02
CA LYS A 287 7.38 14.42 2.63
C LYS A 287 8.64 13.61 2.50
N PHE A 288 9.44 13.93 1.49
CA PHE A 288 10.82 13.48 1.39
C PHE A 288 11.76 14.37 2.24
N HIS A 289 12.75 13.76 2.82
CA HIS A 289 13.80 14.45 3.57
C HIS A 289 15.17 13.90 3.17
N PRO A 290 16.00 14.69 2.42
CA PRO A 290 15.72 16.03 1.92
C PRO A 290 14.68 16.07 0.78
N GLU A 291 14.05 17.26 0.56
CA GLU A 291 12.94 17.44 -0.41
C GLU A 291 13.38 17.23 -1.86
N GLU A 292 14.66 17.34 -2.17
CA GLU A 292 15.21 17.12 -3.52
C GLU A 292 14.87 15.73 -4.08
N TRP A 293 14.68 14.73 -3.22
CA TRP A 293 14.31 13.37 -3.63
C TRP A 293 12.89 13.27 -4.20
N ASP A 294 11.99 14.17 -3.81
CA ASP A 294 10.67 14.27 -4.43
C ASP A 294 10.77 14.69 -5.92
N ASN A 295 11.74 15.57 -6.25
CA ASN A 295 12.02 15.94 -7.63
C ASN A 295 12.71 14.79 -8.38
N ILE A 296 13.71 14.14 -7.79
CA ILE A 296 14.42 13.00 -8.42
C ILE A 296 13.44 11.87 -8.77
N PHE A 297 12.57 11.48 -7.85
CA PHE A 297 11.53 10.50 -8.13
C PHE A 297 10.52 11.02 -9.17
N GLY A 298 10.21 12.32 -9.11
CA GLY A 298 9.38 13.00 -10.09
C GLY A 298 9.93 12.87 -11.51
N ASP A 299 11.24 13.12 -11.70
CA ASP A 299 11.90 13.03 -13.01
C ASP A 299 11.85 11.62 -13.61
N TRP A 300 11.79 10.58 -12.76
CA TRP A 300 11.64 9.20 -13.24
C TRP A 300 10.22 8.86 -13.68
N VAL A 301 9.19 9.57 -13.22
CA VAL A 301 7.80 9.33 -13.64
C VAL A 301 7.53 10.06 -14.96
N ILE A 302 7.33 9.28 -16.02
CA ILE A 302 6.82 9.79 -17.29
C ILE A 302 5.31 9.66 -17.28
N LEU A 303 4.59 10.79 -17.29
CA LEU A 303 3.14 10.78 -17.29
C LEU A 303 2.60 10.24 -18.63
N PRO A 304 1.66 9.27 -18.59
CA PRO A 304 1.03 8.75 -19.78
C PRO A 304 -0.02 9.73 -20.34
N PRO A 305 -0.58 9.48 -21.54
CA PRO A 305 -1.83 10.11 -21.95
C PRO A 305 -2.93 9.88 -20.92
N LYS A 306 -3.84 10.84 -20.79
CA LYS A 306 -4.96 10.73 -19.86
C LYS A 306 -5.88 9.58 -20.28
N VAL A 307 -6.18 8.69 -19.33
CA VAL A 307 -7.18 7.62 -19.41
C VAL A 307 -8.11 7.82 -18.22
N VAL A 308 -9.35 8.24 -18.50
CA VAL A 308 -10.37 8.50 -17.48
C VAL A 308 -11.56 7.59 -17.78
N GLU A 309 -12.01 6.85 -16.76
CA GLU A 309 -13.20 6.02 -16.85
C GLU A 309 -14.42 6.91 -17.17
N ASN A 310 -15.11 6.63 -18.28
CA ASN A 310 -16.35 7.34 -18.57
C ASN A 310 -17.43 6.89 -17.58
N GLU A 311 -18.14 7.85 -16.95
CA GLU A 311 -19.22 7.56 -15.99
C GLU A 311 -20.39 6.78 -16.61
N TYR A 312 -20.39 6.57 -17.92
CA TYR A 312 -21.43 5.86 -18.69
C TYR A 312 -21.19 4.36 -18.87
N ASP A 313 -20.01 3.83 -18.50
CA ASP A 313 -19.68 2.39 -18.65
C ASP A 313 -20.00 1.55 -17.40
N SER A 314 -20.75 2.10 -16.45
CA SER A 314 -21.12 1.45 -15.17
C SER A 314 -22.53 0.87 -15.19
N ASN A 315 -22.92 0.17 -16.27
CA ASN A 315 -24.20 -0.57 -16.35
C ASN A 315 -23.98 -2.08 -16.38
#